data_8eae1cad1014d140d544931aae3ea66c
#
_entry.id   8eae1cad1014d140d544931aae3ea66c
#
_cell.length_a   1.000
_cell.length_b   1.000
_cell.length_c   1.000
_cell.angle_alpha   90.00
_cell.angle_beta   90.00
_cell.angle_gamma   90.00
#
_symmetry.space_group_name_H-M   'P 1'
#
loop_
_entity.id
_entity.type
_entity.pdbx_description
1 polymer ?
#
loop_
_entity_poly.entity_id
_entity_poly.type
_entity_poly.pdbx_seq_one_letter_code
_entity_poly.pdbx_strand_id
1 'polypeptide(L)'
;MKEGWEQLDEQQLAQGYFFDRQKECWVCLDCLKEFDRQEIFAFDGKFYTAQKAVQLHQKKEHPDRLHKILEEEKKLLSLTEKQEQLLERFAAGMTDAQIAKEFGVSASTVRHQRFVFRERAKSAKLYLAVWQMVQQQ
;
A
#
# COMPACT_ATOMS: atom_id res chain seq x y z
N MET A 1 -0.47 11.39 2.85
CA MET A 1 -1.21 10.43 3.69
C MET A 1 -1.73 11.15 4.92
N LYS A 2 -2.85 10.71 5.49
CA LYS A 2 -3.46 11.39 6.63
C LYS A 2 -2.63 11.21 7.89
N GLU A 3 -2.74 12.17 8.82
CA GLU A 3 -2.04 12.11 10.10
C GLU A 3 -2.50 10.89 10.91
N GLY A 4 -1.59 10.35 11.72
CA GLY A 4 -1.88 9.19 12.58
C GLY A 4 -1.72 7.83 11.91
N TRP A 5 -1.26 7.80 10.66
CA TRP A 5 -1.04 6.54 9.95
C TRP A 5 0.01 5.66 10.63
N GLU A 6 0.91 6.27 11.39
CA GLU A 6 1.97 5.56 12.11
C GLU A 6 1.43 4.55 13.13
N GLN A 7 0.17 4.71 13.55
CA GLN A 7 -0.48 3.79 14.48
C GLN A 7 -1.09 2.57 13.81
N LEU A 8 -1.16 2.58 12.48
CA LEU A 8 -1.68 1.47 11.70
C LEU A 8 -0.57 0.47 11.40
N ASP A 9 -0.93 -0.81 11.26
CA ASP A 9 0.04 -1.81 10.86
C ASP A 9 0.26 -1.77 9.33
N GLU A 10 1.27 -2.49 8.87
CA GLU A 10 1.67 -2.50 7.47
C GLU A 10 0.58 -3.07 6.56
N GLN A 11 -0.23 -4.01 7.05
CA GLN A 11 -1.32 -4.58 6.27
C GLN A 11 -2.44 -3.56 6.06
N GLN A 12 -2.80 -2.81 7.10
CA GLN A 12 -3.79 -1.74 7.00
C GLN A 12 -3.33 -0.66 6.03
N LEU A 13 -2.06 -0.28 6.11
CA LEU A 13 -1.48 0.69 5.20
C LEU A 13 -1.47 0.20 3.75
N ALA A 14 -1.13 -1.07 3.53
CA ALA A 14 -1.08 -1.65 2.20
C ALA A 14 -2.46 -1.74 1.56
N GLN A 15 -3.47 -2.16 2.32
CA GLN A 15 -4.83 -2.29 1.79
C GLN A 15 -5.57 -0.94 1.66
N GLY A 16 -5.19 0.05 2.45
CA GLY A 16 -5.75 1.40 2.37
C GLY A 16 -7.07 1.61 3.10
N TYR A 17 -7.44 0.70 4.01
CA TYR A 17 -8.61 0.84 4.85
C TYR A 17 -8.43 0.07 6.15
N PHE A 18 -9.20 0.43 7.17
CA PHE A 18 -9.12 -0.22 8.49
C PHE A 18 -10.50 -0.20 9.16
N PHE A 19 -10.67 -1.06 10.16
CA PHE A 19 -11.88 -1.10 10.96
C PHE A 19 -11.72 -0.26 12.22
N ASP A 20 -12.59 0.73 12.39
CA ASP A 20 -12.65 1.56 13.60
C ASP A 20 -13.61 0.92 14.60
N ARG A 21 -13.04 0.36 15.68
CA ARG A 21 -13.84 -0.36 16.70
C ARG A 21 -14.77 0.55 17.47
N GLN A 22 -14.41 1.81 17.67
CA GLN A 22 -15.24 2.74 18.43
C GLN A 22 -16.50 3.12 17.65
N LYS A 23 -16.32 3.40 16.36
CA LYS A 23 -17.43 3.77 15.47
C LYS A 23 -18.11 2.56 14.83
N GLU A 24 -17.53 1.38 14.96
CA GLU A 24 -17.99 0.15 14.32
C GLU A 24 -18.19 0.32 12.81
N CYS A 25 -17.23 0.95 12.17
CA CYS A 25 -17.26 1.17 10.74
C CYS A 25 -15.91 0.89 10.10
N TRP A 26 -15.94 0.58 8.80
CA TRP A 26 -14.74 0.50 7.99
C TRP A 26 -14.45 1.88 7.42
N VAL A 27 -13.20 2.31 7.49
CA VAL A 27 -12.79 3.65 7.10
C VAL A 27 -11.77 3.57 5.97
N CYS A 28 -12.01 4.33 4.90
CA CYS A 28 -11.03 4.50 3.84
C CYS A 28 -9.90 5.41 4.33
N LEU A 29 -8.67 4.93 4.26
CA LEU A 29 -7.50 5.67 4.72
C LEU A 29 -7.23 6.92 3.87
N ASP A 30 -7.58 6.89 2.60
CA ASP A 30 -7.26 7.97 1.66
C ASP A 30 -8.25 9.14 1.68
N CYS A 31 -9.55 8.86 1.85
CA CYS A 31 -10.59 9.91 1.87
C CYS A 31 -11.41 9.96 3.15
N LEU A 32 -11.18 9.05 4.07
CA LEU A 32 -11.86 8.92 5.36
C LEU A 32 -13.36 8.62 5.25
N LYS A 33 -13.84 8.16 4.10
CA LYS A 33 -15.22 7.73 3.96
C LYS A 33 -15.47 6.53 4.89
N GLU A 34 -16.59 6.55 5.60
CA GLU A 34 -16.98 5.52 6.55
C GLU A 34 -18.03 4.59 5.95
N PHE A 35 -17.90 3.30 6.26
CA PHE A 35 -18.82 2.25 5.84
C PHE A 35 -19.30 1.52 7.10
N ASP A 36 -20.53 1.81 7.52
CA ASP A 36 -21.08 1.22 8.74
C ASP A 36 -21.15 -0.30 8.61
N ARG A 37 -20.66 -0.99 9.62
CA ARG A 37 -20.61 -2.45 9.65
C ARG A 37 -21.96 -3.12 9.38
N GLN A 38 -23.04 -2.49 9.82
CA GLN A 38 -24.39 -3.06 9.75
C GLN A 38 -25.12 -2.70 8.46
N GLU A 39 -24.61 -1.76 7.68
CA GLU A 39 -25.22 -1.38 6.42
C GLU A 39 -24.86 -2.35 5.30
N ILE A 40 -25.77 -2.45 4.34
CA ILE A 40 -25.57 -3.19 3.10
C ILE A 40 -25.43 -2.18 1.97
N PHE A 41 -24.40 -2.33 1.17
CA PHE A 41 -24.06 -1.38 0.12
C PHE A 41 -24.37 -1.96 -1.25
N ALA A 42 -24.99 -1.17 -2.11
CA ALA A 42 -25.34 -1.58 -3.47
C ALA A 42 -24.32 -1.02 -4.47
N PHE A 43 -23.78 -1.91 -5.30
CA PHE A 43 -22.86 -1.57 -6.40
C PHE A 43 -23.23 -2.40 -7.61
N ASP A 44 -23.52 -1.74 -8.74
CA ASP A 44 -23.81 -2.40 -10.01
C ASP A 44 -24.86 -3.52 -9.90
N GLY A 45 -25.94 -3.26 -9.14
CA GLY A 45 -27.04 -4.20 -8.93
C GLY A 45 -26.74 -5.34 -7.98
N LYS A 46 -25.59 -5.32 -7.30
CA LYS A 46 -25.20 -6.33 -6.31
C LYS A 46 -25.11 -5.68 -4.93
N PHE A 47 -25.25 -6.51 -3.90
CA PHE A 47 -25.20 -6.07 -2.51
C PHE A 47 -23.95 -6.61 -1.82
N TYR A 48 -23.31 -5.76 -1.03
CA TYR A 48 -22.04 -6.07 -0.37
C TYR A 48 -22.06 -5.68 1.10
N THR A 49 -21.29 -6.42 1.91
CA THR A 49 -21.00 -6.01 3.29
C THR A 49 -20.17 -4.74 3.29
N ALA A 50 -20.10 -4.05 4.43
CA ALA A 50 -19.30 -2.84 4.57
C ALA A 50 -17.82 -3.11 4.27
N GLN A 51 -17.27 -4.24 4.71
CA GLN A 51 -15.87 -4.60 4.44
C GLN A 51 -15.62 -4.74 2.94
N LYS A 52 -16.50 -5.44 2.22
CA LYS A 52 -16.36 -5.59 0.77
C LYS A 52 -16.56 -4.27 0.06
N ALA A 53 -17.48 -3.44 0.55
CA ALA A 53 -17.76 -2.13 -0.03
C ALA A 53 -16.54 -1.21 0.05
N VAL A 54 -15.84 -1.15 1.21
CA VAL A 54 -14.64 -0.31 1.34
C VAL A 54 -13.51 -0.84 0.46
N GLN A 55 -13.40 -2.16 0.30
CA GLN A 55 -12.42 -2.78 -0.58
C GLN A 55 -12.65 -2.37 -2.04
N LEU A 56 -13.90 -2.42 -2.51
CA LEU A 56 -14.27 -2.00 -3.85
C LEU A 56 -14.09 -0.50 -4.04
N HIS A 57 -14.41 0.28 -3.01
CA HIS A 57 -14.20 1.73 -3.00
C HIS A 57 -12.73 2.07 -3.23
N GLN A 58 -11.82 1.38 -2.55
CA GLN A 58 -10.38 1.59 -2.72
C GLN A 58 -9.95 1.36 -4.18
N LYS A 59 -10.39 0.30 -4.78
CA LYS A 59 -10.03 -0.04 -6.16
C LYS A 59 -10.59 0.95 -7.17
N LYS A 60 -11.81 1.42 -6.96
CA LYS A 60 -12.51 2.29 -7.89
C LYS A 60 -12.11 3.75 -7.73
N GLU A 61 -12.06 4.24 -6.50
CA GLU A 61 -11.86 5.67 -6.23
C GLU A 61 -10.39 6.04 -6.03
N HIS A 62 -9.54 5.07 -5.67
CA HIS A 62 -8.13 5.31 -5.36
C HIS A 62 -7.20 4.37 -6.11
N PRO A 63 -7.33 4.26 -7.45
CA PRO A 63 -6.49 3.34 -8.22
C PRO A 63 -5.02 3.76 -8.28
N ASP A 64 -4.73 5.02 -8.02
CA ASP A 64 -3.39 5.61 -8.07
C ASP A 64 -2.73 5.70 -6.68
N ARG A 65 -3.22 4.94 -5.70
CA ARG A 65 -2.77 5.04 -4.31
C ARG A 65 -1.27 4.82 -4.16
N LEU A 66 -0.72 3.80 -4.82
CA LEU A 66 0.71 3.55 -4.77
C LEU A 66 1.52 4.74 -5.27
N HIS A 67 1.14 5.29 -6.41
CA HIS A 67 1.79 6.47 -6.99
C HIS A 67 1.78 7.65 -6.02
N LYS A 68 0.63 7.91 -5.39
CA LYS A 68 0.49 9.00 -4.42
C LYS A 68 1.39 8.81 -3.21
N ILE A 69 1.47 7.60 -2.67
CA ILE A 69 2.35 7.32 -1.52
C ILE A 69 3.81 7.56 -1.90
N LEU A 70 4.22 7.09 -3.07
CA LEU A 70 5.58 7.28 -3.56
C LEU A 70 5.93 8.77 -3.72
N GLU A 71 4.98 9.57 -4.20
CA GLU A 71 5.18 11.01 -4.36
C GLU A 71 5.14 11.77 -3.03
N GLU A 72 4.15 11.50 -2.19
CA GLU A 72 3.95 12.25 -0.94
C GLU A 72 4.97 11.90 0.14
N GLU A 73 5.39 10.63 0.20
CA GLU A 73 6.27 10.13 1.26
C GLU A 73 7.70 9.86 0.75
N LYS A 74 8.10 10.57 -0.28
CA LYS A 74 9.37 10.41 -0.96
C LYS A 74 10.57 10.45 -0.02
N LYS A 75 10.60 11.43 0.88
CA LYS A 75 11.71 11.63 1.83
C LYS A 75 11.78 10.47 2.84
N LEU A 76 10.63 10.08 3.35
CA LEU A 76 10.56 9.02 4.37
C LEU A 76 10.94 7.66 3.78
N LEU A 77 10.53 7.40 2.55
CA LEU A 77 10.84 6.15 1.85
C LEU A 77 12.30 6.09 1.36
N SER A 78 12.93 7.23 1.16
CA SER A 78 14.33 7.33 0.69
C SER A 78 14.56 6.54 -0.59
N LEU A 79 13.64 6.66 -1.55
CA LEU A 79 13.74 6.00 -2.85
C LEU A 79 14.25 6.98 -3.90
N THR A 80 15.05 6.47 -4.83
CA THR A 80 15.40 7.24 -6.02
C THR A 80 14.23 7.24 -6.99
N GLU A 81 14.20 8.20 -7.90
CA GLU A 81 13.16 8.28 -8.93
C GLU A 81 13.07 6.97 -9.73
N LYS A 82 14.22 6.42 -10.10
CA LYS A 82 14.29 5.15 -10.84
C LYS A 82 13.70 4.00 -10.02
N GLN A 83 13.97 3.96 -8.72
CA GLN A 83 13.40 2.94 -7.84
C GLN A 83 11.88 3.06 -7.72
N GLU A 84 11.36 4.28 -7.65
CA GLU A 84 9.93 4.52 -7.65
C GLU A 84 9.28 4.01 -8.93
N GLN A 85 9.89 4.32 -10.08
CA GLN A 85 9.41 3.86 -11.37
C GLN A 85 9.41 2.33 -11.46
N LEU A 86 10.46 1.68 -10.96
CA LEU A 86 10.53 0.21 -10.93
C LEU A 86 9.39 -0.38 -10.10
N LEU A 87 9.14 0.17 -8.91
CA LEU A 87 8.06 -0.31 -8.04
C LEU A 87 6.70 -0.19 -8.73
N GLU A 88 6.45 0.91 -9.43
CA GLU A 88 5.20 1.09 -10.18
C GLU A 88 5.07 0.07 -11.32
N ARG A 89 6.17 -0.24 -12.02
CA ARG A 89 6.16 -1.24 -13.08
C ARG A 89 5.91 -2.64 -12.52
N PHE A 90 6.51 -2.96 -11.38
CA PHE A 90 6.25 -4.23 -10.68
C PHE A 90 4.77 -4.35 -10.29
N ALA A 91 4.20 -3.28 -9.74
CA ALA A 91 2.79 -3.25 -9.36
C ALA A 91 1.85 -3.40 -10.55
N ALA A 92 2.24 -2.89 -11.71
CA ALA A 92 1.49 -3.02 -12.96
C ALA A 92 1.57 -4.43 -13.58
N GLY A 93 2.37 -5.33 -12.99
CA GLY A 93 2.50 -6.70 -13.46
C GLY A 93 3.41 -6.88 -14.67
N MET A 94 4.24 -5.89 -14.97
CA MET A 94 5.19 -6.00 -16.07
C MET A 94 6.24 -7.07 -15.77
N THR A 95 6.63 -7.84 -16.80
CA THR A 95 7.68 -8.84 -16.67
C THR A 95 9.05 -8.18 -16.56
N ASP A 96 10.03 -8.91 -16.03
CA ASP A 96 11.41 -8.41 -15.92
C ASP A 96 11.96 -8.06 -17.30
N ALA A 97 11.65 -8.85 -18.33
CA ALA A 97 12.08 -8.59 -19.71
C ALA A 97 11.49 -7.28 -20.26
N GLN A 98 10.21 -7.04 -20.01
CA GLN A 98 9.54 -5.81 -20.45
C GLN A 98 10.14 -4.58 -19.78
N ILE A 99 10.36 -4.66 -18.47
CA ILE A 99 10.96 -3.57 -17.70
C ILE A 99 12.38 -3.31 -18.15
N ALA A 100 13.17 -4.38 -18.33
CA ALA A 100 14.55 -4.28 -18.80
C ALA A 100 14.64 -3.56 -20.15
N LYS A 101 13.72 -3.88 -21.06
CA LYS A 101 13.67 -3.24 -22.39
C LYS A 101 13.35 -1.75 -22.24
N GLU A 102 12.38 -1.40 -21.40
CA GLU A 102 11.99 0.00 -21.18
C GLU A 102 13.12 0.83 -20.58
N PHE A 103 13.83 0.28 -19.60
CA PHE A 103 14.91 0.99 -18.92
C PHE A 103 16.29 0.84 -19.58
N GLY A 104 16.40 0.03 -20.62
CA GLY A 104 17.69 -0.17 -21.31
C GLY A 104 18.71 -0.93 -20.46
N VAL A 105 18.27 -1.87 -19.66
CA VAL A 105 19.12 -2.71 -18.80
C VAL A 105 18.84 -4.18 -19.05
N SER A 106 19.61 -5.08 -18.43
CA SER A 106 19.37 -6.52 -18.56
C SER A 106 18.25 -6.99 -17.64
N ALA A 107 17.61 -8.10 -18.00
CA ALA A 107 16.60 -8.73 -17.15
C ALA A 107 17.16 -9.16 -15.80
N SER A 108 18.43 -9.56 -15.74
CA SER A 108 19.10 -9.92 -14.49
C SER A 108 19.24 -8.70 -13.57
N THR A 109 19.47 -7.52 -14.12
CA THR A 109 19.51 -6.27 -13.36
C THR A 109 18.15 -6.00 -12.71
N VAL A 110 17.05 -6.20 -13.43
CA VAL A 110 15.71 -6.02 -12.91
C VAL A 110 15.43 -7.03 -11.79
N ARG A 111 15.78 -8.31 -11.99
CA ARG A 111 15.63 -9.34 -10.94
C ARG A 111 16.42 -8.99 -9.69
N HIS A 112 17.63 -8.45 -9.86
CA HIS A 112 18.44 -8.01 -8.72
C HIS A 112 17.74 -6.89 -7.95
N GLN A 113 17.11 -5.95 -8.64
CA GLN A 113 16.36 -4.87 -7.98
C GLN A 113 15.17 -5.43 -7.20
N ARG A 114 14.46 -6.44 -7.72
CA ARG A 114 13.39 -7.12 -6.96
C ARG A 114 13.94 -7.74 -5.67
N PHE A 115 15.09 -8.38 -5.76
CA PHE A 115 15.76 -8.95 -4.59
C PHE A 115 16.10 -7.88 -3.56
N VAL A 116 16.67 -6.76 -4.00
CA VAL A 116 17.01 -5.63 -3.12
C VAL A 116 15.76 -5.10 -2.38
N PHE A 117 14.65 -4.92 -3.09
CA PHE A 117 13.41 -4.46 -2.46
C PHE A 117 12.87 -5.47 -1.44
N ARG A 118 12.90 -6.76 -1.75
CA ARG A 118 12.46 -7.79 -0.80
C ARG A 118 13.33 -7.82 0.45
N GLU A 119 14.64 -7.71 0.29
CA GLU A 119 15.56 -7.69 1.43
C GLU A 119 15.35 -6.44 2.29
N ARG A 120 15.10 -5.29 1.66
CA ARG A 120 14.78 -4.07 2.38
C ARG A 120 13.47 -4.19 3.16
N ALA A 121 12.46 -4.84 2.59
CA ALA A 121 11.19 -5.08 3.27
C ALA A 121 11.38 -5.97 4.50
N LYS A 122 12.18 -7.03 4.40
CA LYS A 122 12.53 -7.89 5.54
C LYS A 122 13.24 -7.11 6.63
N SER A 123 14.21 -6.29 6.25
CA SER A 123 14.97 -5.46 7.18
C SER A 123 14.06 -4.45 7.88
N ALA A 124 13.15 -3.82 7.14
CA ALA A 124 12.20 -2.86 7.70
C ALA A 124 11.27 -3.50 8.72
N LYS A 125 10.80 -4.72 8.44
CA LYS A 125 9.94 -5.48 9.35
C LYS A 125 10.66 -5.78 10.67
N LEU A 126 11.90 -6.27 10.59
CA LEU A 126 12.70 -6.58 11.78
C LEU A 126 13.06 -5.32 12.55
N TYR A 127 13.41 -4.24 11.83
CA TYR A 127 13.70 -2.95 12.45
C TYR A 127 12.50 -2.45 13.25
N LEU A 128 11.30 -2.53 12.68
CA LEU A 128 10.08 -2.11 13.37
C LEU A 128 9.86 -2.92 14.65
N ALA A 129 10.07 -4.24 14.59
CA ALA A 129 9.96 -5.09 15.76
C ALA A 129 10.95 -4.70 16.85
N VAL A 130 12.21 -4.45 16.49
CA VAL A 130 13.25 -4.01 17.43
C VAL A 130 12.85 -2.67 18.07
N TRP A 131 12.37 -1.74 17.27
CA TRP A 131 11.93 -0.44 17.79
C TRP A 131 10.80 -0.58 18.80
N GLN A 132 9.81 -1.42 18.50
CA GLN A 132 8.70 -1.68 19.42
C GLN A 132 9.19 -2.32 20.74
N MET A 133 10.15 -3.22 20.65
CA MET A 133 10.76 -3.82 21.85
C MET A 133 11.45 -2.77 22.73
N VAL A 134 12.14 -1.82 22.12
CA VAL A 134 12.81 -0.73 22.81
C VAL A 134 11.78 0.16 23.52
N GLN A 135 10.66 0.44 22.88
CA GLN A 135 9.64 1.31 23.46
C GLN A 135 8.87 0.69 24.62
N GLN A 136 8.89 -0.64 24.74
CA GLN A 136 8.23 -1.35 25.84
C GLN A 136 9.04 -1.37 27.15
N GLN A 137 10.25 -0.87 27.14
CA GLN A 137 11.13 -0.84 28.32
C GLN A 137 10.70 0.21 29.35
#